data_3e212ddf8b836cb83a4747ed42015106
#
_entry.id   3e212ddf8b836cb83a4747ed42015106
#
_cell.length_a   1.000
_cell.length_b   1.000
_cell.length_c   1.000
_cell.angle_alpha   90.00
_cell.angle_beta   90.00
_cell.angle_gamma   90.00
#
_symmetry.space_group_name_H-M   'P 1'
#
loop_
_entity.id
_entity.type
_entity.pdbx_description
1 polymer ?
#
loop_
_entity_poly.entity_id
_entity_poly.type
_entity_poly.pdbx_seq_one_letter_code
_entity_poly.pdbx_strand_id
1 'polypeptide(L)'
;MSERTSLVVRAPNWVGDLVMSTPVLEAAIGSPLYSSVSILVREHLAGVLRDGPCEPQVVALARGDSEEAIYRRLAPRAALLLPNSFGSAWRAWRARVPVRAGSALSGRRCLLTHAVVPPTRAGRRLPMPTAHLQRDAAGLLGILMPDLHPRLHVREEVRSAVRAMLARLGLKAGAGYVACCPGAAFGAAKLWPPERFAEVLDGLHERRGWRGVVTGGPGEEALVEAVVQAAKHPAISLAREPRDLEQLKALVAESKLLLVGDSGPRWYAAAFDVPCVSVMGPNFPEVTATSLQLAAVARVEGLECSPCLQRRCPLGHHRCMNDLEPGRVLALALEVLSRPARTGTAA
;
A
#
# COMPACT_ATOMS: atom_id res chain seq x y z
N MET A 1 -4.42 -23.75 -32.01
CA MET A 1 -3.59 -22.80 -31.21
C MET A 1 -4.44 -21.56 -31.00
N SER A 2 -4.88 -21.30 -29.76
CA SER A 2 -5.64 -20.08 -29.45
C SER A 2 -4.74 -18.87 -29.75
N GLU A 3 -5.23 -17.91 -30.53
CA GLU A 3 -4.53 -16.63 -30.72
C GLU A 3 -4.28 -16.01 -29.35
N ARG A 4 -3.00 -15.89 -29.00
CA ARG A 4 -2.62 -15.17 -27.78
C ARG A 4 -3.08 -13.72 -27.90
N THR A 5 -3.77 -13.23 -26.86
CA THR A 5 -4.38 -11.90 -26.89
C THR A 5 -3.57 -10.90 -26.07
N SER A 6 -3.63 -9.62 -26.44
CA SER A 6 -2.98 -8.54 -25.68
C SER A 6 -3.85 -8.09 -24.49
N LEU A 7 -3.21 -7.82 -23.35
CA LEU A 7 -3.85 -7.36 -22.11
C LEU A 7 -3.25 -6.02 -21.69
N VAL A 8 -4.10 -5.08 -21.29
CA VAL A 8 -3.69 -3.93 -20.48
C VAL A 8 -4.23 -4.10 -19.08
N VAL A 9 -3.35 -4.07 -18.08
CA VAL A 9 -3.74 -3.97 -16.68
C VAL A 9 -3.66 -2.50 -16.26
N ARG A 10 -4.81 -1.88 -15.98
CA ARG A 10 -4.85 -0.55 -15.37
C ARG A 10 -4.61 -0.70 -13.87
N ALA A 11 -3.43 -0.33 -13.42
CA ALA A 11 -3.02 -0.45 -12.03
C ALA A 11 -3.75 0.55 -11.12
N PRO A 12 -3.86 0.30 -9.81
CA PRO A 12 -4.46 1.22 -8.84
C PRO A 12 -3.76 2.59 -8.77
N ASN A 13 -4.46 3.58 -8.20
CA ASN A 13 -3.95 4.96 -8.06
C ASN A 13 -3.38 5.28 -6.67
N TRP A 14 -3.32 4.30 -5.77
CA TRP A 14 -2.78 4.44 -4.42
C TRP A 14 -1.63 3.46 -4.23
N VAL A 15 -0.58 3.90 -3.53
CA VAL A 15 0.62 3.08 -3.25
C VAL A 15 0.24 1.71 -2.68
N GLY A 16 -0.58 1.69 -1.62
CA GLY A 16 -0.96 0.43 -0.97
C GLY A 16 -1.74 -0.51 -1.87
N ASP A 17 -2.71 0.01 -2.63
CA ASP A 17 -3.50 -0.79 -3.57
C ASP A 17 -2.64 -1.33 -4.72
N LEU A 18 -1.64 -0.55 -5.16
CA LEU A 18 -0.69 -0.97 -6.19
C LEU A 18 0.21 -2.11 -5.68
N VAL A 19 0.72 -1.99 -4.46
CA VAL A 19 1.52 -3.07 -3.85
C VAL A 19 0.68 -4.33 -3.66
N MET A 20 -0.56 -4.22 -3.15
CA MET A 20 -1.48 -5.36 -3.06
C MET A 20 -1.77 -6.01 -4.42
N SER A 21 -1.62 -5.28 -5.52
CA SER A 21 -1.87 -5.82 -6.86
C SER A 21 -0.69 -6.58 -7.46
N THR A 22 0.51 -6.54 -6.86
CA THR A 22 1.70 -7.17 -7.46
C THR A 22 1.52 -8.65 -7.76
N PRO A 23 0.86 -9.50 -6.93
CA PRO A 23 0.58 -10.88 -7.31
C PRO A 23 -0.28 -11.01 -8.58
N VAL A 24 -1.25 -10.11 -8.74
CA VAL A 24 -2.10 -10.05 -9.95
C VAL A 24 -1.30 -9.63 -11.17
N LEU A 25 -0.42 -8.63 -11.02
CA LEU A 25 0.42 -8.13 -12.12
C LEU A 25 1.40 -9.20 -12.59
N GLU A 26 2.08 -9.87 -11.68
CA GLU A 26 3.01 -10.96 -11.98
C GLU A 26 2.29 -12.15 -12.63
N ALA A 27 1.14 -12.55 -12.10
CA ALA A 27 0.33 -13.62 -12.68
C ALA A 27 -0.19 -13.27 -14.08
N ALA A 28 -0.51 -11.99 -14.34
CA ALA A 28 -0.92 -11.54 -15.66
C ALA A 28 0.23 -11.64 -16.67
N ILE A 29 1.45 -11.23 -16.27
CA ILE A 29 2.66 -11.30 -17.10
C ILE A 29 3.02 -12.77 -17.40
N GLY A 30 2.96 -13.64 -16.40
CA GLY A 30 3.25 -15.07 -16.52
C GLY A 30 2.14 -15.89 -17.19
N SER A 31 0.99 -15.30 -17.49
CA SER A 31 -0.14 -16.03 -18.04
C SER A 31 0.08 -16.45 -19.49
N PRO A 32 -0.07 -17.74 -19.84
CA PRO A 32 0.08 -18.21 -21.23
C PRO A 32 -1.06 -17.74 -22.14
N LEU A 33 -2.12 -17.14 -21.59
CA LEU A 33 -3.28 -16.65 -22.32
C LEU A 33 -2.99 -15.34 -23.08
N TYR A 34 -1.95 -14.60 -22.65
CA TYR A 34 -1.63 -13.30 -23.21
C TYR A 34 -0.25 -13.30 -23.88
N SER A 35 -0.18 -12.80 -25.10
CA SER A 35 1.08 -12.64 -25.84
C SER A 35 1.86 -11.40 -25.42
N SER A 36 1.14 -10.39 -24.93
CA SER A 36 1.71 -9.15 -24.41
C SER A 36 0.84 -8.62 -23.27
N VAL A 37 1.51 -8.12 -22.25
CA VAL A 37 0.86 -7.46 -21.10
C VAL A 37 1.49 -6.08 -20.94
N SER A 38 0.66 -5.04 -20.84
CA SER A 38 1.10 -3.69 -20.50
C SER A 38 0.45 -3.27 -19.19
N ILE A 39 1.22 -2.72 -18.27
CA ILE A 39 0.75 -2.25 -16.96
C ILE A 39 0.69 -0.72 -16.99
N LEU A 40 -0.51 -0.17 -17.07
CA LEU A 40 -0.73 1.27 -17.11
C LEU A 40 -0.78 1.84 -15.70
N VAL A 41 0.27 2.55 -15.31
CA VAL A 41 0.52 3.07 -13.94
C VAL A 41 0.63 4.59 -13.97
N ARG A 42 0.11 5.29 -12.96
CA ARG A 42 0.41 6.72 -12.78
C ARG A 42 1.92 6.92 -12.61
N GLU A 43 2.49 7.89 -13.33
CA GLU A 43 3.94 8.14 -13.38
C GLU A 43 4.57 8.23 -11.98
N HIS A 44 3.95 8.98 -11.06
CA HIS A 44 4.43 9.13 -9.69
C HIS A 44 4.40 7.84 -8.85
N LEU A 45 3.74 6.78 -9.33
CA LEU A 45 3.70 5.47 -8.69
C LEU A 45 4.60 4.44 -9.38
N ALA A 46 5.17 4.75 -10.54
CA ALA A 46 5.98 3.79 -11.30
C ALA A 46 7.17 3.24 -10.50
N GLY A 47 7.79 4.06 -9.65
CA GLY A 47 8.87 3.65 -8.74
C GLY A 47 8.52 2.51 -7.77
N VAL A 48 7.23 2.26 -7.52
CA VAL A 48 6.79 1.10 -6.70
C VAL A 48 7.16 -0.22 -7.37
N LEU A 49 6.98 -0.31 -8.69
CA LEU A 49 7.20 -1.55 -9.48
C LEU A 49 8.62 -1.68 -10.02
N ARG A 50 9.49 -0.68 -9.81
CA ARG A 50 10.87 -0.69 -10.27
C ARG A 50 11.67 -1.82 -9.61
N ASP A 51 12.66 -2.34 -10.33
CA ASP A 51 13.54 -3.45 -9.96
C ASP A 51 12.87 -4.83 -9.93
N GLY A 52 11.56 -4.90 -10.17
CA GLY A 52 10.79 -6.14 -10.18
C GLY A 52 10.40 -6.63 -11.58
N PRO A 53 9.83 -7.83 -11.67
CA PRO A 53 9.45 -8.45 -12.95
C PRO A 53 8.39 -7.66 -13.72
N CYS A 54 7.67 -6.75 -13.04
CA CYS A 54 6.65 -5.91 -13.67
C CYS A 54 7.21 -4.69 -14.39
N GLU A 55 8.44 -4.26 -14.08
CA GLU A 55 9.03 -3.01 -14.58
C GLU A 55 9.05 -2.92 -16.11
N PRO A 56 9.48 -3.96 -16.87
CA PRO A 56 9.54 -3.88 -18.34
C PRO A 56 8.17 -3.67 -19.01
N GLN A 57 7.07 -4.00 -18.34
CA GLN A 57 5.71 -3.87 -18.83
C GLN A 57 5.04 -2.56 -18.41
N VAL A 58 5.71 -1.73 -17.62
CA VAL A 58 5.14 -0.47 -17.13
C VAL A 58 5.01 0.55 -18.25
N VAL A 59 3.80 1.04 -18.43
CA VAL A 59 3.48 2.21 -19.26
C VAL A 59 3.09 3.33 -18.31
N ALA A 60 3.98 4.30 -18.14
CA ALA A 60 3.75 5.43 -17.26
C ALA A 60 2.65 6.33 -17.84
N LEU A 61 1.75 6.77 -16.96
CA LEU A 61 0.67 7.71 -17.27
C LEU A 61 0.99 9.04 -16.58
N ALA A 62 1.55 9.97 -17.33
CA ALA A 62 1.91 11.30 -16.84
C ALA A 62 0.65 12.16 -16.56
N ARG A 63 0.88 13.25 -15.82
CA ARG A 63 -0.20 14.22 -15.59
C ARG A 63 -0.56 14.92 -16.90
N GLY A 64 -1.83 14.79 -17.30
CA GLY A 64 -2.32 15.36 -18.58
C GLY A 64 -2.45 14.34 -19.70
N ASP A 65 -1.85 13.16 -19.58
CA ASP A 65 -1.98 12.12 -20.59
C ASP A 65 -3.42 11.64 -20.74
N SER A 66 -3.79 11.39 -21.98
CA SER A 66 -5.05 10.73 -22.32
C SER A 66 -4.93 9.21 -22.17
N GLU A 67 -5.49 8.68 -21.08
CA GLU A 67 -5.56 7.23 -20.87
C GLU A 67 -6.30 6.52 -22.02
N GLU A 68 -7.31 7.18 -22.60
CA GLU A 68 -8.03 6.69 -23.79
C GLU A 68 -7.13 6.59 -25.01
N ALA A 69 -6.27 7.59 -25.28
CA ALA A 69 -5.32 7.55 -26.38
C ALA A 69 -4.28 6.43 -26.20
N ILE A 70 -3.86 6.18 -24.97
CA ILE A 70 -2.95 5.06 -24.68
C ILE A 70 -3.63 3.72 -24.96
N TYR A 71 -4.88 3.51 -24.54
CA TYR A 71 -5.64 2.30 -24.89
C TYR A 71 -5.76 2.12 -26.40
N ARG A 72 -6.05 3.20 -27.16
CA ARG A 72 -6.14 3.12 -28.63
C ARG A 72 -4.80 2.76 -29.27
N ARG A 73 -3.69 3.31 -28.77
CA ARG A 73 -2.34 3.00 -29.27
C ARG A 73 -1.94 1.56 -28.99
N LEU A 74 -2.22 1.06 -27.79
CA LEU A 74 -1.91 -0.30 -27.37
C LEU A 74 -2.87 -1.33 -27.99
N ALA A 75 -4.06 -0.90 -28.41
CA ALA A 75 -5.12 -1.71 -29.01
C ALA A 75 -5.35 -3.07 -28.31
N PRO A 76 -5.51 -3.11 -26.97
CA PRO A 76 -5.59 -4.36 -26.25
C PRO A 76 -6.90 -5.09 -26.53
N ARG A 77 -6.83 -6.42 -26.60
CA ARG A 77 -8.03 -7.28 -26.66
C ARG A 77 -8.79 -7.29 -25.34
N ALA A 78 -8.07 -7.17 -24.22
CA ALA A 78 -8.65 -7.16 -22.89
C ALA A 78 -8.03 -6.06 -22.00
N ALA A 79 -8.82 -5.53 -21.06
CA ALA A 79 -8.37 -4.63 -20.02
C ALA A 79 -8.84 -5.15 -18.64
N LEU A 80 -7.89 -5.30 -17.73
CA LEU A 80 -8.14 -5.52 -16.30
C LEU A 80 -8.09 -4.18 -15.56
N LEU A 81 -9.22 -3.74 -15.02
CA LEU A 81 -9.41 -2.42 -14.44
C LEU A 81 -9.40 -2.49 -12.91
N LEU A 82 -8.23 -2.41 -12.27
CA LEU A 82 -8.05 -2.51 -10.83
C LEU A 82 -8.54 -1.26 -10.05
N PRO A 83 -8.46 0.00 -10.57
CA PRO A 83 -9.11 1.11 -9.91
C PRO A 83 -10.64 0.95 -9.92
N ASN A 84 -11.29 1.29 -8.81
CA ASN A 84 -12.75 1.16 -8.66
C ASN A 84 -13.55 2.36 -9.21
N SER A 85 -12.91 3.34 -9.86
CA SER A 85 -13.56 4.55 -10.34
C SER A 85 -14.37 4.34 -11.62
N PHE A 86 -15.48 5.06 -11.76
CA PHE A 86 -16.26 5.11 -13.01
C PHE A 86 -15.38 5.51 -14.20
N GLY A 87 -14.53 6.54 -14.02
CA GLY A 87 -13.69 7.08 -15.09
C GLY A 87 -12.70 6.07 -15.68
N SER A 88 -12.18 5.10 -14.89
CA SER A 88 -11.29 4.07 -15.43
C SER A 88 -12.02 3.14 -16.42
N ALA A 89 -13.24 2.72 -16.10
CA ALA A 89 -14.07 1.91 -16.98
C ALA A 89 -14.55 2.70 -18.22
N TRP A 90 -14.92 3.96 -18.01
CA TRP A 90 -15.37 4.84 -19.08
C TRP A 90 -14.30 5.04 -20.15
N ARG A 91 -13.03 5.27 -19.77
CA ARG A 91 -11.92 5.45 -20.72
C ARG A 91 -11.64 4.19 -21.54
N ALA A 92 -11.64 3.03 -20.90
CA ALA A 92 -11.48 1.75 -21.59
C ALA A 92 -12.65 1.46 -22.54
N TRP A 93 -13.88 1.79 -22.14
CA TRP A 93 -15.08 1.68 -22.97
C TRP A 93 -15.02 2.64 -24.17
N ARG A 94 -14.68 3.91 -23.95
CA ARG A 94 -14.51 4.90 -25.04
C ARG A 94 -13.41 4.53 -26.02
N ALA A 95 -12.36 3.91 -25.55
CA ALA A 95 -11.29 3.37 -26.39
C ALA A 95 -11.71 2.09 -27.15
N ARG A 96 -12.95 1.61 -26.95
CA ARG A 96 -13.49 0.40 -27.57
C ARG A 96 -12.72 -0.87 -27.25
N VAL A 97 -12.13 -0.96 -26.05
CA VAL A 97 -11.49 -2.22 -25.61
C VAL A 97 -12.57 -3.31 -25.53
N PRO A 98 -12.43 -4.43 -26.24
CA PRO A 98 -13.53 -5.43 -26.35
C PRO A 98 -13.88 -6.08 -25.04
N VAL A 99 -12.90 -6.55 -24.26
CA VAL A 99 -13.08 -7.21 -22.97
C VAL A 99 -12.62 -6.28 -21.85
N ARG A 100 -13.51 -5.98 -20.90
CA ARG A 100 -13.25 -5.07 -19.77
C ARG A 100 -13.68 -5.72 -18.47
N ALA A 101 -12.69 -6.17 -17.68
CA ALA A 101 -12.91 -6.83 -16.39
C ALA A 101 -12.59 -5.89 -15.22
N GLY A 102 -13.36 -6.00 -14.15
CA GLY A 102 -13.14 -5.22 -12.93
C GLY A 102 -14.28 -5.37 -11.91
N SER A 103 -14.19 -4.66 -10.77
CA SER A 103 -15.28 -4.67 -9.78
C SER A 103 -16.46 -3.80 -10.21
N ALA A 104 -17.68 -4.22 -9.90
CA ALA A 104 -18.94 -3.48 -10.17
C ALA A 104 -19.19 -2.38 -9.14
N LEU A 105 -18.17 -1.54 -8.90
CA LEU A 105 -18.24 -0.44 -7.93
C LEU A 105 -18.42 0.91 -8.62
N SER A 106 -18.81 1.94 -7.87
CA SER A 106 -18.94 3.32 -8.36
C SER A 106 -19.82 3.46 -9.62
N GLY A 107 -20.89 2.66 -9.74
CA GLY A 107 -21.87 2.74 -10.83
C GLY A 107 -21.37 2.27 -12.21
N ARG A 108 -20.17 1.68 -12.31
CA ARG A 108 -19.52 1.32 -13.58
C ARG A 108 -19.89 -0.05 -14.16
N ARG A 109 -20.84 -0.78 -13.55
CA ARG A 109 -21.22 -2.14 -13.98
C ARG A 109 -21.59 -2.23 -15.47
N CYS A 110 -22.31 -1.24 -15.98
CA CYS A 110 -22.73 -1.18 -17.39
C CYS A 110 -21.58 -0.98 -18.39
N LEU A 111 -20.43 -0.50 -17.95
CA LEU A 111 -19.24 -0.31 -18.77
C LEU A 111 -18.32 -1.54 -18.80
N LEU A 112 -18.56 -2.52 -17.93
CA LEU A 112 -17.77 -3.73 -17.82
C LEU A 112 -18.43 -4.88 -18.59
N THR A 113 -17.63 -5.68 -19.29
CA THR A 113 -18.09 -6.94 -19.89
C THR A 113 -18.04 -8.08 -18.86
N HIS A 114 -17.04 -8.04 -17.96
CA HIS A 114 -16.84 -9.01 -16.90
C HIS A 114 -16.72 -8.26 -15.58
N ALA A 115 -17.60 -8.52 -14.62
CA ALA A 115 -17.66 -7.73 -13.41
C ALA A 115 -17.77 -8.60 -12.15
N VAL A 116 -16.86 -8.35 -11.21
CA VAL A 116 -17.00 -8.84 -9.84
C VAL A 116 -18.04 -7.98 -9.12
N VAL A 117 -19.11 -8.61 -8.66
CA VAL A 117 -20.13 -7.95 -7.83
C VAL A 117 -19.84 -8.27 -6.36
N PRO A 118 -19.42 -7.28 -5.55
CA PRO A 118 -19.15 -7.51 -4.15
C PRO A 118 -20.39 -7.96 -3.40
N PRO A 119 -20.26 -8.83 -2.37
CA PRO A 119 -21.40 -9.33 -1.61
C PRO A 119 -22.13 -8.20 -0.89
N THR A 120 -23.44 -8.34 -0.79
CA THR A 120 -24.32 -7.40 -0.08
C THR A 120 -25.14 -8.14 0.97
N ARG A 121 -25.46 -7.47 2.09
CA ARG A 121 -26.38 -7.94 3.11
C ARG A 121 -27.33 -6.80 3.47
N ALA A 122 -28.63 -7.07 3.42
CA ALA A 122 -29.70 -6.07 3.66
C ALA A 122 -29.49 -4.77 2.84
N GLY A 123 -29.15 -4.91 1.53
CA GLY A 123 -28.91 -3.77 0.64
C GLY A 123 -27.60 -3.01 0.86
N ARG A 124 -26.82 -3.35 1.88
CA ARG A 124 -25.51 -2.74 2.17
C ARG A 124 -24.39 -3.66 1.69
N ARG A 125 -23.40 -3.06 1.04
CA ARG A 125 -22.20 -3.78 0.62
C ARG A 125 -21.39 -4.22 1.85
N LEU A 126 -20.98 -5.49 1.87
CA LEU A 126 -20.04 -5.99 2.86
C LEU A 126 -18.62 -5.52 2.53
N PRO A 127 -17.81 -5.14 3.52
CA PRO A 127 -16.40 -4.86 3.31
C PRO A 127 -15.71 -6.15 2.81
N MET A 128 -14.81 -6.00 1.85
CA MET A 128 -14.04 -7.08 1.26
C MET A 128 -12.60 -6.63 1.08
N PRO A 129 -11.61 -7.48 1.38
CA PRO A 129 -10.21 -7.13 1.16
C PRO A 129 -9.96 -6.73 -0.30
N THR A 130 -9.24 -5.62 -0.49
CA THR A 130 -8.92 -5.10 -1.82
C THR A 130 -8.19 -6.14 -2.68
N ALA A 131 -7.25 -6.88 -2.09
CA ALA A 131 -6.52 -7.94 -2.80
C ALA A 131 -7.46 -9.04 -3.32
N HIS A 132 -8.51 -9.40 -2.59
CA HIS A 132 -9.52 -10.38 -3.05
C HIS A 132 -10.32 -9.84 -4.24
N LEU A 133 -10.74 -8.57 -4.20
CA LEU A 133 -11.42 -7.95 -5.35
C LEU A 133 -10.55 -7.94 -6.61
N GLN A 134 -9.24 -7.67 -6.43
CA GLN A 134 -8.28 -7.67 -7.54
C GLN A 134 -8.07 -9.09 -8.10
N ARG A 135 -7.92 -10.09 -7.22
CA ARG A 135 -7.83 -11.50 -7.60
C ARG A 135 -9.07 -11.95 -8.38
N ASP A 136 -10.25 -11.67 -7.84
CA ASP A 136 -11.50 -12.12 -8.43
C ASP A 136 -11.72 -11.46 -9.80
N ALA A 137 -11.34 -10.18 -9.96
CA ALA A 137 -11.39 -9.51 -11.25
C ALA A 137 -10.41 -10.11 -12.27
N ALA A 138 -9.20 -10.50 -11.85
CA ALA A 138 -8.23 -11.19 -12.67
C ALA A 138 -8.70 -12.59 -13.08
N GLY A 139 -9.34 -13.31 -12.14
CA GLY A 139 -9.94 -14.63 -12.38
C GLY A 139 -11.00 -14.62 -13.48
N LEU A 140 -11.74 -13.52 -13.64
CA LEU A 140 -12.71 -13.38 -14.77
C LEU A 140 -12.03 -13.36 -16.14
N LEU A 141 -10.73 -13.14 -16.20
CA LEU A 141 -9.90 -13.18 -17.41
C LEU A 141 -9.02 -14.45 -17.49
N GLY A 142 -9.27 -15.44 -16.64
CA GLY A 142 -8.49 -16.66 -16.57
C GLY A 142 -7.10 -16.51 -15.95
N ILE A 143 -6.81 -15.36 -15.32
CA ILE A 143 -5.54 -15.13 -14.64
C ILE A 143 -5.65 -15.69 -13.23
N LEU A 144 -4.95 -16.80 -12.99
CA LEU A 144 -4.91 -17.47 -11.69
C LEU A 144 -3.59 -17.15 -10.98
N MET A 145 -3.65 -16.99 -9.68
CA MET A 145 -2.48 -16.75 -8.84
C MET A 145 -2.47 -17.67 -7.62
N PRO A 146 -1.30 -18.16 -7.19
CA PRO A 146 -1.20 -19.12 -6.11
C PRO A 146 -1.48 -18.49 -4.74
N ASP A 147 -1.12 -17.23 -4.56
CA ASP A 147 -1.32 -16.50 -3.30
C ASP A 147 -1.61 -15.00 -3.56
N LEU A 148 -1.87 -14.26 -2.50
CA LEU A 148 -2.12 -12.81 -2.52
C LEU A 148 -1.04 -12.04 -1.77
N HIS A 149 0.09 -12.67 -1.45
CA HIS A 149 1.18 -12.00 -0.77
C HIS A 149 1.87 -11.02 -1.72
N PRO A 150 1.93 -9.74 -1.39
CA PRO A 150 2.56 -8.75 -2.25
C PRO A 150 4.07 -8.98 -2.34
N ARG A 151 4.66 -8.62 -3.47
CA ARG A 151 6.11 -8.73 -3.71
C ARG A 151 6.64 -7.42 -4.25
N LEU A 152 7.79 -7.00 -3.72
CA LEU A 152 8.52 -5.82 -4.19
C LEU A 152 10.01 -6.13 -4.24
N HIS A 153 10.71 -5.36 -5.05
CA HIS A 153 12.15 -5.52 -5.27
C HIS A 153 12.86 -4.19 -5.03
N VAL A 154 14.09 -4.27 -4.57
CA VAL A 154 14.96 -3.09 -4.35
C VAL A 154 16.38 -3.47 -4.71
N ARG A 155 16.99 -2.73 -5.62
CA ARG A 155 18.39 -2.90 -5.98
C ARG A 155 19.32 -2.57 -4.82
N GLU A 156 20.48 -3.21 -4.82
CA GLU A 156 21.49 -3.00 -3.79
C GLU A 156 22.03 -1.55 -3.77
N GLU A 157 22.08 -0.88 -4.92
CA GLU A 157 22.50 0.52 -5.02
C GLU A 157 21.56 1.44 -4.22
N VAL A 158 20.23 1.19 -4.32
CA VAL A 158 19.23 1.97 -3.57
C VAL A 158 19.33 1.69 -2.07
N ARG A 159 19.53 0.41 -1.68
CA ARG A 159 19.76 0.02 -0.28
C ARG A 159 21.02 0.69 0.27
N SER A 160 22.12 0.65 -0.49
CA SER A 160 23.39 1.28 -0.12
C SER A 160 23.26 2.80 0.04
N ALA A 161 22.53 3.47 -0.86
CA ALA A 161 22.26 4.89 -0.76
C ALA A 161 21.45 5.25 0.50
N VAL A 162 20.43 4.44 0.84
CA VAL A 162 19.64 4.65 2.06
C VAL A 162 20.49 4.40 3.31
N ARG A 163 21.32 3.36 3.35
CA ARG A 163 22.25 3.12 4.46
C ARG A 163 23.25 4.26 4.63
N ALA A 164 23.81 4.77 3.53
CA ALA A 164 24.72 5.91 3.56
C ALA A 164 24.03 7.18 4.08
N MET A 165 22.80 7.44 3.65
CA MET A 165 21.99 8.54 4.15
C MET A 165 21.75 8.42 5.66
N LEU A 166 21.32 7.24 6.14
CA LEU A 166 21.07 7.02 7.56
C LEU A 166 22.35 7.11 8.40
N ALA A 167 23.49 6.64 7.88
CA ALA A 167 24.79 6.77 8.54
C ALA A 167 25.22 8.25 8.69
N ARG A 168 25.02 9.06 7.63
CA ARG A 168 25.25 10.52 7.67
C ARG A 168 24.37 11.22 8.71
N LEU A 169 23.16 10.73 8.92
CA LEU A 169 22.20 11.22 9.93
C LEU A 169 22.43 10.58 11.32
N GLY A 170 23.54 9.85 11.50
CA GLY A 170 23.99 9.34 12.79
C GLY A 170 23.46 7.97 13.18
N LEU A 171 22.88 7.18 12.27
CA LEU A 171 22.60 5.76 12.53
C LEU A 171 23.90 4.99 12.41
N LYS A 172 24.31 4.32 13.50
CA LYS A 172 25.53 3.50 13.50
C LYS A 172 25.39 2.29 12.57
N ALA A 173 26.47 1.91 11.91
CA ALA A 173 26.49 0.72 11.06
C ALA A 173 26.03 -0.53 11.83
N GLY A 174 25.13 -1.30 11.25
CA GLY A 174 24.56 -2.51 11.88
C GLY A 174 23.52 -2.24 12.98
N ALA A 175 23.29 -1.00 13.36
CA ALA A 175 22.23 -0.67 14.32
C ALA A 175 20.84 -0.91 13.71
N GLY A 176 19.94 -1.52 14.50
CA GLY A 176 18.54 -1.66 14.12
C GLY A 176 17.78 -0.33 14.22
N TYR A 177 16.76 -0.18 13.41
CA TYR A 177 15.86 0.96 13.49
C TYR A 177 14.40 0.59 13.23
N VAL A 178 13.50 1.45 13.71
CA VAL A 178 12.07 1.41 13.44
C VAL A 178 11.77 2.45 12.38
N ALA A 179 11.28 2.04 11.21
CA ALA A 179 10.72 2.97 10.26
C ALA A 179 9.36 3.47 10.77
N CYS A 180 9.16 4.78 10.80
CA CYS A 180 7.91 5.40 11.27
C CYS A 180 7.32 6.29 10.17
N CYS A 181 6.09 5.98 9.74
CA CYS A 181 5.34 6.74 8.74
C CYS A 181 4.03 7.26 9.38
N PRO A 182 4.04 8.40 10.08
CA PRO A 182 2.88 8.90 10.81
C PRO A 182 1.80 9.50 9.93
N GLY A 183 2.11 9.79 8.66
CA GLY A 183 1.26 10.50 7.72
C GLY A 183 0.15 9.66 7.11
N ALA A 184 -0.83 10.37 6.53
CA ALA A 184 -1.95 9.77 5.83
C ALA A 184 -2.49 10.69 4.72
N ALA A 185 -2.16 10.39 3.46
CA ALA A 185 -2.62 11.15 2.29
C ALA A 185 -4.16 11.21 2.14
N PHE A 186 -4.88 10.30 2.77
CA PHE A 186 -6.35 10.28 2.74
C PHE A 186 -6.96 11.50 3.44
N GLY A 187 -6.43 11.91 4.60
CA GLY A 187 -6.92 13.07 5.35
C GLY A 187 -6.71 12.99 6.85
N ALA A 188 -6.96 14.12 7.53
CA ALA A 188 -6.68 14.32 8.95
C ALA A 188 -7.40 13.33 9.90
N ALA A 189 -8.52 12.73 9.49
CA ALA A 189 -9.21 11.73 10.30
C ALA A 189 -8.37 10.47 10.60
N LYS A 190 -7.32 10.21 9.82
CA LYS A 190 -6.40 9.08 10.00
C LYS A 190 -5.14 9.41 10.77
N LEU A 191 -4.94 10.67 11.14
CA LEU A 191 -3.75 11.10 11.86
C LEU A 191 -3.86 10.76 13.34
N TRP A 192 -2.92 9.98 13.82
CA TRP A 192 -2.71 9.74 15.25
C TRP A 192 -1.82 10.85 15.81
N PRO A 193 -1.99 11.29 17.07
CA PRO A 193 -1.17 12.34 17.65
C PRO A 193 0.32 12.02 17.55
N PRO A 194 1.17 12.96 17.12
CA PRO A 194 2.61 12.73 16.91
C PRO A 194 3.33 12.31 18.18
N GLU A 195 2.92 12.83 19.35
CA GLU A 195 3.46 12.48 20.66
C GLU A 195 3.31 10.98 20.97
N ARG A 196 2.22 10.39 20.49
CA ARG A 196 1.95 8.97 20.71
C ARG A 196 2.80 8.05 19.84
N PHE A 197 3.14 8.49 18.61
CA PHE A 197 4.15 7.80 17.81
C PHE A 197 5.51 7.85 18.51
N ALA A 198 5.89 9.02 19.05
CA ALA A 198 7.12 9.21 19.79
C ALA A 198 7.21 8.29 21.02
N GLU A 199 6.15 8.19 21.83
CA GLU A 199 6.10 7.29 22.99
C GLU A 199 6.30 5.82 22.61
N VAL A 200 5.76 5.37 21.46
CA VAL A 200 5.99 4.00 20.97
C VAL A 200 7.44 3.80 20.52
N LEU A 201 8.02 4.79 19.83
CA LEU A 201 9.43 4.77 19.43
C LEU A 201 10.36 4.71 20.64
N ASP A 202 10.09 5.51 21.68
CA ASP A 202 10.82 5.52 22.96
C ASP A 202 10.74 4.14 23.62
N GLY A 203 9.55 3.57 23.72
CA GLY A 203 9.37 2.25 24.31
C GLY A 203 10.07 1.13 23.52
N LEU A 204 10.21 1.24 22.21
CA LEU A 204 11.00 0.31 21.39
C LEU A 204 12.50 0.55 21.57
N HIS A 205 12.92 1.80 21.70
CA HIS A 205 14.32 2.13 22.01
C HIS A 205 14.76 1.53 23.35
N GLU A 206 13.97 1.74 24.41
CA GLU A 206 14.25 1.20 25.75
C GLU A 206 14.36 -0.33 25.79
N ARG A 207 13.53 -1.03 25.01
CA ARG A 207 13.49 -2.51 25.02
C ARG A 207 14.43 -3.18 24.03
N ARG A 208 14.80 -2.52 22.94
CA ARG A 208 15.54 -3.10 21.82
C ARG A 208 16.78 -2.33 21.39
N GLY A 209 16.97 -1.11 21.91
CA GLY A 209 18.05 -0.22 21.48
C GLY A 209 17.86 0.34 20.07
N TRP A 210 16.69 0.18 19.45
CA TRP A 210 16.46 0.64 18.10
C TRP A 210 16.11 2.12 18.05
N ARG A 211 16.63 2.83 17.05
CA ARG A 211 16.29 4.24 16.83
C ARG A 211 15.06 4.38 15.96
N GLY A 212 14.22 5.37 16.24
CA GLY A 212 13.18 5.79 15.34
C GLY A 212 13.77 6.50 14.11
N VAL A 213 13.31 6.13 12.91
CA VAL A 213 13.58 6.84 11.65
C VAL A 213 12.24 7.29 11.10
N VAL A 214 11.93 8.57 11.23
CA VAL A 214 10.60 9.12 10.93
C VAL A 214 10.59 9.74 9.54
N THR A 215 9.63 9.33 8.72
CA THR A 215 9.49 9.75 7.33
C THR A 215 8.03 10.07 6.98
N GLY A 216 7.83 10.94 6.00
CA GLY A 216 6.49 11.31 5.51
C GLY A 216 6.50 11.55 4.00
N GLY A 217 5.32 11.71 3.41
CA GLY A 217 5.15 12.18 2.04
C GLY A 217 5.30 13.70 1.92
N PRO A 218 5.24 14.24 0.70
CA PRO A 218 5.24 15.68 0.47
C PRO A 218 4.10 16.36 1.24
N GLY A 219 4.46 17.43 1.99
CA GLY A 219 3.52 18.18 2.83
C GLY A 219 3.31 17.60 4.24
N GLU A 220 4.02 16.53 4.60
CA GLU A 220 3.97 15.92 5.95
C GLU A 220 5.23 16.26 6.79
N GLU A 221 6.08 17.20 6.34
CA GLU A 221 7.35 17.55 6.98
C GLU A 221 7.16 18.00 8.43
N ALA A 222 6.16 18.85 8.68
CA ALA A 222 5.84 19.33 10.03
C ALA A 222 5.40 18.19 10.97
N LEU A 223 4.67 17.21 10.45
CA LEU A 223 4.26 16.04 11.23
C LEU A 223 5.46 15.15 11.58
N VAL A 224 6.37 14.93 10.64
CA VAL A 224 7.62 14.19 10.87
C VAL A 224 8.44 14.85 11.97
N GLU A 225 8.66 16.18 11.87
CA GLU A 225 9.38 16.94 12.89
C GLU A 225 8.68 16.90 14.25
N ALA A 226 7.35 16.99 14.30
CA ALA A 226 6.60 16.92 15.55
C ALA A 226 6.81 15.58 16.27
N VAL A 227 6.84 14.45 15.55
CA VAL A 227 7.15 13.14 16.16
C VAL A 227 8.57 13.11 16.70
N VAL A 228 9.56 13.61 15.95
CA VAL A 228 10.96 13.60 16.38
C VAL A 228 11.19 14.52 17.58
N GLN A 229 10.54 15.68 17.63
CA GLN A 229 10.65 16.63 18.76
C GLN A 229 9.97 16.11 20.03
N ALA A 230 8.92 15.31 19.90
CA ALA A 230 8.22 14.71 21.04
C ALA A 230 8.95 13.49 21.63
N ALA A 231 9.88 12.87 20.90
CA ALA A 231 10.62 11.70 21.34
C ALA A 231 11.63 12.06 22.44
N LYS A 232 11.67 11.25 23.51
CA LYS A 232 12.64 11.36 24.61
C LYS A 232 14.01 10.82 24.21
N HIS A 233 14.02 9.80 23.35
CA HIS A 233 15.23 9.18 22.83
C HIS A 233 15.56 9.69 21.40
N PRO A 234 16.84 9.72 21.00
CA PRO A 234 17.23 10.27 19.69
C PRO A 234 16.53 9.53 18.54
N ALA A 235 15.71 10.24 17.80
CA ALA A 235 15.10 9.79 16.56
C ALA A 235 15.74 10.54 15.36
N ILE A 236 15.65 9.98 14.17
CA ILE A 236 16.15 10.57 12.92
C ILE A 236 14.94 11.09 12.14
N SER A 237 14.96 12.40 11.86
CA SER A 237 14.02 13.03 10.94
C SER A 237 14.50 12.87 9.50
N LEU A 238 13.60 12.41 8.64
CA LEU A 238 13.82 12.46 7.20
C LEU A 238 12.96 13.53 6.50
N ALA A 239 12.43 14.51 7.24
CA ALA A 239 11.57 15.57 6.69
C ALA A 239 12.24 16.37 5.58
N ARG A 240 13.56 16.61 5.68
CA ARG A 240 14.36 17.40 4.73
C ARG A 240 15.12 16.56 3.70
N GLU A 241 15.06 15.24 3.81
CA GLU A 241 15.74 14.35 2.88
C GLU A 241 14.83 14.09 1.67
N PRO A 242 15.31 14.33 0.44
CA PRO A 242 14.56 13.95 -0.75
C PRO A 242 14.40 12.43 -0.78
N ARG A 243 13.16 11.97 -0.97
CA ARG A 243 12.84 10.54 -1.03
C ARG A 243 11.83 10.30 -2.15
N ASP A 244 12.12 9.31 -2.91
CA ASP A 244 11.15 8.71 -3.83
C ASP A 244 10.58 7.41 -3.24
N LEU A 245 9.70 6.78 -3.99
CA LEU A 245 9.07 5.54 -3.58
C LEU A 245 10.05 4.35 -3.56
N GLU A 246 11.18 4.42 -4.30
CA GLU A 246 12.21 3.39 -4.28
C GLU A 246 13.03 3.45 -3.00
N GLN A 247 13.43 4.65 -2.59
CA GLN A 247 14.13 4.87 -1.32
C GLN A 247 13.25 4.50 -0.12
N LEU A 248 11.94 4.78 -0.20
CA LEU A 248 10.99 4.34 0.83
C LEU A 248 10.89 2.80 0.89
N LYS A 249 10.93 2.10 -0.26
CA LYS A 249 11.01 0.62 -0.28
C LYS A 249 12.24 0.13 0.49
N ALA A 250 13.43 0.68 0.18
CA ALA A 250 14.67 0.31 0.85
C ALA A 250 14.65 0.59 2.35
N LEU A 251 14.14 1.77 2.74
CA LEU A 251 14.00 2.17 4.13
C LEU A 251 13.14 1.17 4.92
N VAL A 252 12.00 0.76 4.36
CA VAL A 252 11.13 -0.21 5.01
C VAL A 252 11.75 -1.60 5.01
N ALA A 253 12.31 -2.05 3.88
CA ALA A 253 12.88 -3.40 3.74
C ALA A 253 14.04 -3.70 4.72
N GLU A 254 14.77 -2.67 5.16
CA GLU A 254 15.90 -2.81 6.09
C GLU A 254 15.55 -2.49 7.54
N SER A 255 14.32 -2.03 7.80
CA SER A 255 13.86 -1.75 9.15
C SER A 255 13.57 -3.02 9.95
N LYS A 256 13.66 -2.95 11.27
CA LYS A 256 13.28 -4.04 12.18
C LYS A 256 11.78 -4.11 12.43
N LEU A 257 11.11 -2.99 12.26
CA LEU A 257 9.67 -2.82 12.39
C LEU A 257 9.24 -1.59 11.57
N LEU A 258 8.06 -1.66 10.98
CA LEU A 258 7.34 -0.48 10.49
C LEU A 258 6.22 -0.10 11.46
N LEU A 259 6.29 1.12 11.99
CA LEU A 259 5.19 1.78 12.70
C LEU A 259 4.54 2.78 11.76
N VAL A 260 3.24 2.62 11.48
CA VAL A 260 2.61 3.36 10.40
C VAL A 260 1.15 3.73 10.73
N GLY A 261 0.68 4.89 10.25
CA GLY A 261 -0.74 5.19 10.17
C GLY A 261 -1.47 4.30 9.17
N ASP A 262 -2.77 4.46 9.02
CA ASP A 262 -3.55 3.76 7.98
C ASP A 262 -3.20 4.31 6.58
N SER A 263 -2.04 3.91 6.06
CA SER A 263 -1.47 4.43 4.81
C SER A 263 -0.71 3.36 4.00
N GLY A 264 -0.31 3.73 2.79
CA GLY A 264 0.29 2.84 1.80
C GLY A 264 1.55 2.07 2.23
N PRO A 265 2.49 2.67 2.99
CA PRO A 265 3.74 2.01 3.40
C PRO A 265 3.56 0.71 4.18
N ARG A 266 2.41 0.48 4.85
CA ARG A 266 2.08 -0.80 5.47
C ARG A 266 2.31 -1.97 4.50
N TRP A 267 1.98 -1.79 3.23
CA TRP A 267 2.07 -2.84 2.23
C TRP A 267 3.51 -3.09 1.75
N TYR A 268 4.41 -2.10 1.92
CA TYR A 268 5.84 -2.36 1.73
C TYR A 268 6.36 -3.32 2.80
N ALA A 269 5.96 -3.12 4.07
CA ALA A 269 6.32 -4.07 5.13
C ALA A 269 5.80 -5.48 4.81
N ALA A 270 4.56 -5.60 4.33
CA ALA A 270 4.01 -6.89 3.91
C ALA A 270 4.82 -7.53 2.78
N ALA A 271 5.24 -6.74 1.78
CA ALA A 271 5.99 -7.25 0.62
C ALA A 271 7.43 -7.68 0.93
N PHE A 272 8.01 -7.16 2.01
CA PHE A 272 9.38 -7.48 2.46
C PHE A 272 9.41 -8.34 3.73
N ASP A 273 8.27 -8.87 4.15
CA ASP A 273 8.13 -9.64 5.39
C ASP A 273 8.69 -8.91 6.64
N VAL A 274 8.53 -7.59 6.67
CA VAL A 274 8.91 -6.75 7.80
C VAL A 274 7.77 -6.68 8.81
N PRO A 275 8.01 -6.92 10.11
CA PRO A 275 7.00 -6.72 11.14
C PRO A 275 6.39 -5.31 11.08
N CYS A 276 5.06 -5.22 11.21
CA CYS A 276 4.35 -3.96 11.01
C CYS A 276 3.21 -3.77 12.03
N VAL A 277 3.09 -2.57 12.57
CA VAL A 277 1.89 -2.15 13.31
C VAL A 277 1.30 -0.93 12.63
N SER A 278 0.02 -1.05 12.27
CA SER A 278 -0.76 0.04 11.65
C SER A 278 -1.76 0.60 12.63
N VAL A 279 -1.75 1.92 12.82
CA VAL A 279 -2.78 2.64 13.58
C VAL A 279 -3.97 2.95 12.67
N MET A 280 -5.16 2.48 13.03
CA MET A 280 -6.35 2.62 12.19
C MET A 280 -7.54 3.16 13.01
N GLY A 281 -8.17 4.23 12.53
CA GLY A 281 -9.35 4.82 13.14
C GLY A 281 -10.59 4.72 12.25
N PRO A 282 -10.73 5.59 11.22
CA PRO A 282 -11.97 5.77 10.47
C PRO A 282 -12.26 4.71 9.40
N ASN A 283 -11.40 3.72 9.22
CA ASN A 283 -11.49 2.75 8.12
C ASN A 283 -11.98 1.37 8.60
N PHE A 284 -12.43 0.55 7.64
CA PHE A 284 -12.74 -0.86 7.87
C PHE A 284 -11.45 -1.69 7.90
N PRO A 285 -11.13 -2.38 9.01
CA PRO A 285 -9.96 -3.26 9.05
C PRO A 285 -10.07 -4.42 8.04
N GLU A 286 -11.28 -4.86 7.72
CA GLU A 286 -11.56 -5.95 6.79
C GLU A 286 -11.04 -5.67 5.37
N VAL A 287 -11.00 -4.40 4.93
CA VAL A 287 -10.47 -4.05 3.59
C VAL A 287 -8.95 -4.25 3.49
N THR A 288 -8.28 -4.36 4.63
CA THR A 288 -6.85 -4.61 4.76
C THR A 288 -6.52 -5.96 5.42
N ALA A 289 -7.51 -6.87 5.52
CA ALA A 289 -7.39 -8.15 6.22
C ALA A 289 -6.60 -9.22 5.42
N THR A 290 -5.56 -8.81 4.71
CA THR A 290 -4.62 -9.72 4.04
C THR A 290 -3.20 -9.43 4.53
N SER A 291 -2.30 -10.42 4.42
CA SER A 291 -0.89 -10.31 4.82
C SER A 291 -0.72 -9.84 6.28
N LEU A 292 -1.51 -10.43 7.20
CA LEU A 292 -1.49 -10.11 8.63
C LEU A 292 -0.52 -10.98 9.44
N GLN A 293 0.21 -11.90 8.81
CA GLN A 293 1.10 -12.83 9.54
C GLN A 293 2.16 -12.08 10.36
N LEU A 294 2.78 -11.06 9.77
CA LEU A 294 3.75 -10.18 10.44
C LEU A 294 3.19 -8.76 10.63
N ALA A 295 1.88 -8.59 10.66
CA ALA A 295 1.27 -7.28 10.84
C ALA A 295 0.15 -7.31 11.88
N ALA A 296 -0.03 -6.20 12.60
CA ALA A 296 -1.16 -5.96 13.48
C ALA A 296 -1.81 -4.62 13.17
N VAL A 297 -3.11 -4.53 13.45
CA VAL A 297 -3.89 -3.29 13.35
C VAL A 297 -4.27 -2.86 14.76
N ALA A 298 -3.76 -1.70 15.17
CA ALA A 298 -4.11 -1.06 16.43
C ALA A 298 -5.28 -0.10 16.21
N ARG A 299 -6.38 -0.29 16.96
CA ARG A 299 -7.56 0.55 16.87
C ARG A 299 -8.34 0.57 18.18
N VAL A 300 -9.20 1.56 18.34
CA VAL A 300 -10.20 1.60 19.39
C VAL A 300 -11.42 0.79 18.93
N GLU A 301 -11.78 -0.24 19.68
CA GLU A 301 -12.94 -1.07 19.38
C GLU A 301 -14.22 -0.50 20.01
N GLY A 302 -15.39 -0.86 19.46
CA GLY A 302 -16.69 -0.52 20.02
C GLY A 302 -17.14 0.93 19.85
N LEU A 303 -16.46 1.75 19.05
CA LEU A 303 -16.91 3.11 18.76
C LEU A 303 -18.05 3.08 17.74
N GLU A 304 -19.24 3.60 18.10
CA GLU A 304 -20.42 3.66 17.24
C GLU A 304 -20.17 4.45 15.95
N CYS A 305 -19.31 5.48 16.00
CA CYS A 305 -18.96 6.32 14.86
C CYS A 305 -17.85 5.75 13.97
N SER A 306 -17.22 4.62 14.34
CA SER A 306 -16.14 3.98 13.57
C SER A 306 -16.60 2.59 13.09
N PRO A 307 -16.35 2.30 11.79
CA PRO A 307 -15.66 3.08 10.75
C PRO A 307 -16.57 4.11 10.05
N CYS A 308 -16.15 5.36 9.96
CA CYS A 308 -16.94 6.43 9.31
C CYS A 308 -16.51 6.76 7.87
N LEU A 309 -15.32 6.35 7.44
CA LEU A 309 -14.73 6.60 6.11
C LEU A 309 -14.62 8.09 5.74
N GLN A 310 -14.61 8.99 6.72
CA GLN A 310 -14.53 10.42 6.49
C GLN A 310 -13.08 10.90 6.45
N ARG A 311 -12.81 11.94 5.64
CA ARG A 311 -11.48 12.57 5.55
C ARG A 311 -11.16 13.45 6.75
N ARG A 312 -12.18 13.96 7.43
CA ARG A 312 -12.13 14.74 8.67
C ARG A 312 -13.16 14.17 9.63
N CYS A 313 -12.86 14.20 10.93
CA CYS A 313 -13.81 13.72 11.93
C CYS A 313 -15.09 14.58 11.90
N PRO A 314 -16.27 14.03 11.56
CA PRO A 314 -17.50 14.80 11.46
C PRO A 314 -18.03 15.21 12.82
N LEU A 315 -17.63 14.51 13.90
CA LEU A 315 -18.07 14.78 15.28
C LEU A 315 -17.04 15.62 16.07
N GLY A 316 -15.91 15.99 15.46
CA GLY A 316 -14.88 16.84 16.07
C GLY A 316 -14.04 16.20 17.18
N HIS A 317 -14.53 15.15 17.85
CA HIS A 317 -13.84 14.57 19.01
C HIS A 317 -12.65 13.66 18.67
N HIS A 318 -12.59 13.11 17.47
CA HIS A 318 -11.51 12.26 16.91
C HIS A 318 -11.12 11.07 17.83
N ARG A 319 -12.07 10.53 18.60
CA ARG A 319 -11.84 9.50 19.61
C ARG A 319 -11.20 8.23 19.06
N CYS A 320 -11.50 7.82 17.83
CA CYS A 320 -10.90 6.63 17.20
C CYS A 320 -9.37 6.71 17.09
N MET A 321 -8.80 7.91 17.17
CA MET A 321 -7.36 8.17 17.21
C MET A 321 -6.91 8.62 18.61
N ASN A 322 -7.65 9.57 19.22
CA ASN A 322 -7.27 10.15 20.51
C ASN A 322 -7.38 9.18 21.69
N ASP A 323 -8.29 8.20 21.66
CA ASP A 323 -8.45 7.23 22.76
C ASP A 323 -7.55 5.99 22.56
N LEU A 324 -6.81 5.89 21.45
CA LEU A 324 -5.88 4.78 21.22
C LEU A 324 -4.57 5.03 21.96
N GLU A 325 -4.35 4.28 23.03
CA GLU A 325 -3.18 4.43 23.90
C GLU A 325 -1.89 3.88 23.30
N PRO A 326 -0.73 4.61 23.45
CA PRO A 326 0.59 4.17 22.93
C PRO A 326 1.02 2.81 23.48
N GLY A 327 0.72 2.54 24.76
CA GLY A 327 1.02 1.25 25.41
C GLY A 327 0.42 0.05 24.68
N ARG A 328 -0.82 0.19 24.14
CA ARG A 328 -1.46 -0.86 23.34
C ARG A 328 -0.75 -1.07 22.02
N VAL A 329 -0.33 0.00 21.36
CA VAL A 329 0.41 -0.06 20.07
C VAL A 329 1.78 -0.69 20.29
N LEU A 330 2.48 -0.32 21.37
CA LEU A 330 3.76 -0.90 21.75
C LEU A 330 3.64 -2.40 22.07
N ALA A 331 2.59 -2.81 22.79
CA ALA A 331 2.33 -4.22 23.09
C ALA A 331 2.15 -5.04 21.79
N LEU A 332 1.35 -4.53 20.84
CA LEU A 332 1.16 -5.16 19.53
C LEU A 332 2.48 -5.21 18.73
N ALA A 333 3.32 -4.17 18.82
CA ALA A 333 4.62 -4.16 18.16
C ALA A 333 5.54 -5.27 18.70
N LEU A 334 5.60 -5.45 20.02
CA LEU A 334 6.37 -6.53 20.65
C LEU A 334 5.81 -7.92 20.32
N GLU A 335 4.49 -8.04 20.28
CA GLU A 335 3.82 -9.28 19.88
C GLU A 335 4.17 -9.67 18.43
N VAL A 336 4.04 -8.73 17.48
CA VAL A 336 4.37 -9.00 16.06
C VAL A 336 5.83 -9.38 15.88
N LEU A 337 6.73 -8.73 16.64
CA LEU A 337 8.17 -9.04 16.64
C LEU A 337 8.48 -10.45 17.20
N SER A 338 7.60 -11.04 17.99
CA SER A 338 7.77 -12.41 18.53
C SER A 338 7.22 -13.50 17.60
N ARG A 339 6.47 -13.11 16.56
CA ARG A 339 5.89 -14.06 15.61
C ARG A 339 6.98 -14.69 14.74
N PRO A 340 6.85 -15.98 14.37
CA PRO A 340 7.82 -16.61 13.48
C PRO A 340 7.83 -15.88 12.13
N ALA A 341 9.03 -15.80 11.55
CA ALA A 341 9.17 -15.33 10.18
C ALA A 341 8.27 -16.16 9.25
N ARG A 342 7.73 -15.53 8.21
CA ARG A 342 6.98 -16.26 7.20
C ARG A 342 7.93 -17.29 6.57
N THR A 343 7.60 -18.57 6.68
CA THR A 343 8.32 -19.62 5.94
C THR A 343 8.03 -19.38 4.46
N GLY A 344 8.98 -18.73 3.78
CA GLY A 344 8.85 -18.41 2.37
C GLY A 344 8.79 -19.70 1.55
N THR A 345 7.86 -19.78 0.62
CA THR A 345 8.16 -20.48 -0.62
C THR A 345 9.33 -19.74 -1.24
N ALA A 346 10.53 -20.34 -1.15
CA ALA A 346 11.68 -19.85 -1.89
C ALA A 346 11.30 -19.65 -3.34
N ALA A 347 11.69 -18.51 -3.88
CA ALA A 347 11.49 -18.13 -5.28
C ALA A 347 12.22 -19.09 -6.22
#